data_5f4fcbffe8828c6835d44fa682bcdaa7
#
_entry.id   5f4fcbffe8828c6835d44fa682bcdaa7
#
_cell.length_a   1.000
_cell.length_b   1.000
_cell.length_c   1.000
_cell.angle_alpha   90.00
_cell.angle_beta   90.00
_cell.angle_gamma   90.00
#
_symmetry.space_group_name_H-M   'P 1'
#
loop_
_entity.id
_entity.type
_entity.pdbx_description
1 polymer ?
#
loop_
_entity_poly.entity_id
_entity_poly.type
_entity_poly.pdbx_seq_one_letter_code
_entity_poly.pdbx_strand_id
1 'polypeptide(L)'
;TRQSRKGEISSWKAYAPAHAGKLAIEAVDRAMRGEGAPSPVYEGEDSVIARILDGKNATYKVPLPKRNEPKKAILETYTKEYSAEYQAQALIDIGKKLNKKIENLNNIKKIDIFTSHHTHFVIGTGANDPQKMDPNASRETLDHSIMYIFAVALEDADWHHVKSYKKSRANKKSTIKIWKSIKTHEDKKLTKKYHHPDPKKKSFGAKVIITL
;
A
#
# COMPACT_ATOMS: atom_id res chain seq x y z
N THR A 1 -5.39 1.25 -10.02
CA THR A 1 -4.75 2.35 -10.77
C THR A 1 -3.95 3.25 -9.84
N ARG A 2 -2.99 4.01 -10.38
CA ARG A 2 -2.19 4.97 -9.57
C ARG A 2 -3.06 6.05 -8.91
N GLN A 3 -4.12 6.48 -9.56
CA GLN A 3 -5.05 7.48 -9.03
C GLN A 3 -5.83 7.03 -7.81
N SER A 4 -5.99 5.71 -7.59
CA SER A 4 -6.63 5.22 -6.36
C SER A 4 -5.78 5.38 -5.09
N ARG A 5 -4.59 5.97 -5.18
CA ARG A 5 -3.63 6.18 -4.07
C ARG A 5 -3.17 7.62 -3.91
N LYS A 6 -3.72 8.55 -4.68
CA LYS A 6 -3.42 9.99 -4.62
C LYS A 6 -4.71 10.80 -4.52
N GLY A 7 -4.60 11.99 -3.98
CA GLY A 7 -5.73 12.86 -3.72
C GLY A 7 -6.65 12.27 -2.65
N GLU A 8 -7.92 12.63 -2.70
CA GLU A 8 -8.93 12.08 -1.81
C GLU A 8 -9.22 10.62 -2.19
N ILE A 9 -8.78 9.71 -1.34
CA ILE A 9 -9.02 8.28 -1.51
C ILE A 9 -10.34 7.94 -0.82
N SER A 10 -11.22 7.24 -1.52
CA SER A 10 -12.54 6.85 -1.03
C SER A 10 -12.62 5.35 -0.72
N SER A 11 -13.71 4.93 -0.10
CA SER A 11 -14.06 3.52 0.14
C SER A 11 -14.07 2.67 -1.13
N TRP A 12 -14.22 3.27 -2.31
CA TRP A 12 -14.11 2.59 -3.60
C TRP A 12 -12.80 1.79 -3.73
N LYS A 13 -11.70 2.28 -3.15
CA LYS A 13 -10.42 1.56 -3.17
C LYS A 13 -10.52 0.16 -2.55
N ALA A 14 -11.24 0.02 -1.46
CA ALA A 14 -11.47 -1.27 -0.83
C ALA A 14 -12.48 -2.13 -1.60
N TYR A 15 -13.45 -1.50 -2.25
CA TYR A 15 -14.50 -2.17 -3.01
C TYR A 15 -14.04 -2.65 -4.39
N ALA A 16 -13.13 -1.95 -5.05
CA ALA A 16 -12.73 -2.24 -6.42
C ALA A 16 -12.23 -3.68 -6.65
N PRO A 17 -11.41 -4.30 -5.78
CA PRO A 17 -11.02 -5.70 -5.95
C PRO A 17 -12.19 -6.68 -5.84
N ALA A 18 -13.12 -6.44 -4.92
CA ALA A 18 -14.31 -7.27 -4.76
C ALA A 18 -15.24 -7.15 -5.97
N HIS A 19 -15.38 -5.94 -6.52
CA HIS A 19 -16.13 -5.71 -7.75
C HIS A 19 -15.51 -6.41 -8.96
N ALA A 20 -14.19 -6.38 -9.10
CA ALA A 20 -13.49 -7.12 -10.13
C ALA A 20 -13.72 -8.64 -10.00
N GLY A 21 -13.69 -9.18 -8.77
CA GLY A 21 -14.00 -10.58 -8.50
C GLY A 21 -15.44 -10.96 -8.89
N LYS A 22 -16.41 -10.10 -8.57
CA LYS A 22 -17.80 -10.29 -9.00
C LYS A 22 -17.91 -10.39 -10.53
N LEU A 23 -17.31 -9.45 -11.25
CA LEU A 23 -17.33 -9.44 -12.72
C LEU A 23 -16.62 -10.66 -13.31
N ALA A 24 -15.55 -11.12 -12.70
CA ALA A 24 -14.84 -12.33 -13.14
C ALA A 24 -15.72 -13.59 -12.99
N ILE A 25 -16.43 -13.73 -11.87
CA ILE A 25 -17.36 -14.85 -11.66
C ILE A 25 -18.51 -14.80 -12.66
N GLU A 26 -19.08 -13.63 -12.90
CA GLU A 26 -20.14 -13.44 -13.89
C GLU A 26 -19.66 -13.81 -15.30
N ALA A 27 -18.47 -13.36 -15.70
CA ALA A 27 -17.91 -13.70 -17.01
C ALA A 27 -17.70 -15.21 -17.19
N VAL A 28 -17.22 -15.90 -16.14
CA VAL A 28 -17.08 -17.37 -16.17
C VAL A 28 -18.44 -18.07 -16.29
N ASP A 29 -19.44 -17.64 -15.52
CA ASP A 29 -20.79 -18.22 -15.59
C ASP A 29 -21.39 -18.09 -17.00
N ARG A 30 -21.26 -16.91 -17.63
CA ARG A 30 -21.71 -16.66 -19.00
C ARG A 30 -20.99 -17.58 -20.01
N ALA A 31 -19.66 -17.68 -19.91
CA ALA A 31 -18.87 -18.55 -20.76
C ALA A 31 -19.25 -20.03 -20.61
N MET A 32 -19.52 -20.47 -19.37
CA MET A 32 -19.98 -21.85 -19.10
C MET A 32 -21.39 -22.12 -19.68
N ARG A 33 -22.20 -21.10 -19.86
CA ARG A 33 -23.54 -21.19 -20.55
C ARG A 33 -23.43 -21.06 -22.06
N GLY A 34 -22.24 -20.95 -22.64
CA GLY A 34 -21.99 -20.89 -24.08
C GLY A 34 -22.02 -19.49 -24.67
N GLU A 35 -21.96 -18.43 -23.83
CA GLU A 35 -21.83 -17.06 -24.35
C GLU A 35 -20.45 -16.90 -24.99
N GLY A 36 -20.41 -16.46 -26.25
CA GLY A 36 -19.19 -16.23 -26.99
C GLY A 36 -18.54 -14.87 -26.63
N ALA A 37 -17.26 -14.76 -26.86
CA ALA A 37 -16.50 -13.53 -26.74
C ALA A 37 -15.69 -13.27 -28.02
N PRO A 38 -15.27 -12.03 -28.27
CA PRO A 38 -14.33 -11.74 -29.35
C PRO A 38 -13.07 -12.60 -29.24
N SER A 39 -12.57 -13.11 -30.37
CA SER A 39 -11.34 -13.91 -30.42
C SER A 39 -10.57 -13.53 -31.70
N PRO A 40 -9.26 -13.25 -31.60
CA PRO A 40 -8.44 -13.21 -30.37
C PRO A 40 -8.66 -11.92 -29.57
N VAL A 41 -8.60 -12.01 -28.22
CA VAL A 41 -8.72 -10.83 -27.32
C VAL A 41 -7.35 -10.29 -26.92
N TYR A 42 -6.38 -11.18 -26.75
CA TYR A 42 -5.05 -10.83 -26.23
C TYR A 42 -3.98 -10.64 -27.31
N GLU A 43 -4.23 -11.09 -28.53
CA GLU A 43 -3.28 -11.09 -29.65
C GLU A 43 -3.75 -10.15 -30.78
N GLY A 44 -2.79 -9.58 -31.53
CA GLY A 44 -3.05 -8.69 -32.66
C GLY A 44 -3.01 -7.22 -32.31
N GLU A 45 -3.12 -6.36 -33.33
CA GLU A 45 -2.94 -4.91 -33.22
C GLU A 45 -3.99 -4.21 -32.36
N ASP A 46 -5.21 -4.74 -32.32
CA ASP A 46 -6.33 -4.17 -31.53
C ASP A 46 -6.58 -4.91 -30.23
N SER A 47 -5.66 -5.79 -29.83
CA SER A 47 -5.77 -6.60 -28.62
C SER A 47 -5.60 -5.78 -27.34
N VAL A 48 -6.00 -6.39 -26.20
CA VAL A 48 -5.78 -5.83 -24.86
C VAL A 48 -4.28 -5.57 -24.61
N ILE A 49 -3.40 -6.47 -25.05
CA ILE A 49 -1.94 -6.32 -24.89
C ILE A 49 -1.46 -5.11 -25.70
N ALA A 50 -1.88 -4.98 -26.95
CA ALA A 50 -1.44 -3.90 -27.83
C ALA A 50 -1.91 -2.52 -27.38
N ARG A 51 -3.17 -2.40 -26.95
CA ARG A 51 -3.83 -1.10 -26.68
C ARG A 51 -3.75 -0.66 -25.22
N ILE A 52 -3.71 -1.59 -24.28
CA ILE A 52 -3.87 -1.28 -22.86
C ILE A 52 -2.63 -1.64 -22.03
N LEU A 53 -1.83 -2.61 -22.48
CA LEU A 53 -0.64 -3.07 -21.77
C LEU A 53 0.65 -2.57 -22.46
N ASP A 54 1.61 -3.45 -22.72
CA ASP A 54 2.97 -3.08 -23.13
C ASP A 54 3.19 -3.01 -24.65
N GLY A 55 2.11 -2.92 -25.43
CA GLY A 55 2.14 -2.77 -26.88
C GLY A 55 2.14 -4.11 -27.66
N LYS A 56 1.90 -4.01 -28.98
CA LYS A 56 1.64 -5.16 -29.88
C LYS A 56 2.73 -6.23 -29.93
N ASN A 57 3.96 -5.88 -29.58
CA ASN A 57 5.10 -6.79 -29.60
C ASN A 57 5.34 -7.48 -28.24
N ALA A 58 4.58 -7.13 -27.21
CA ALA A 58 4.72 -7.73 -25.89
C ALA A 58 4.13 -9.15 -25.86
N THR A 59 4.81 -10.04 -25.15
CA THR A 59 4.36 -11.42 -24.94
C THR A 59 4.20 -11.68 -23.45
N TYR A 60 3.07 -12.23 -23.07
CA TYR A 60 2.78 -12.64 -21.71
C TYR A 60 2.64 -14.15 -21.63
N LYS A 61 3.29 -14.74 -20.63
CA LYS A 61 3.13 -16.15 -20.30
C LYS A 61 2.41 -16.29 -18.99
N VAL A 62 1.16 -16.74 -19.03
CA VAL A 62 0.34 -16.98 -17.85
C VAL A 62 0.35 -18.49 -17.54
N PRO A 63 0.99 -18.93 -16.44
CA PRO A 63 0.94 -20.32 -16.05
C PRO A 63 -0.47 -20.64 -15.51
N LEU A 64 -1.20 -21.46 -16.23
CA LEU A 64 -2.49 -21.99 -15.77
C LEU A 64 -2.27 -23.28 -14.98
N PRO A 65 -3.05 -23.52 -13.91
CA PRO A 65 -2.97 -24.76 -13.15
C PRO A 65 -3.43 -25.94 -13.99
N LYS A 66 -2.80 -27.07 -13.84
CA LYS A 66 -3.20 -28.32 -14.46
C LYS A 66 -4.54 -28.83 -13.90
N ARG A 67 -5.19 -29.73 -14.63
CA ARG A 67 -6.39 -30.41 -14.11
C ARG A 67 -6.03 -31.14 -12.81
N ASN A 68 -6.85 -30.97 -11.78
CA ASN A 68 -6.66 -31.51 -10.44
C ASN A 68 -5.44 -30.98 -9.66
N GLU A 69 -4.74 -29.97 -10.16
CA GLU A 69 -3.69 -29.31 -9.40
C GLU A 69 -4.28 -28.50 -8.22
N PRO A 70 -3.77 -28.68 -6.99
CA PRO A 70 -4.25 -27.93 -5.85
C PRO A 70 -4.08 -26.43 -6.01
N LYS A 71 -5.13 -25.65 -5.74
CA LYS A 71 -5.11 -24.18 -5.81
C LYS A 71 -4.43 -23.61 -4.57
N LYS A 72 -3.11 -23.46 -4.57
CA LYS A 72 -2.30 -23.06 -3.41
C LYS A 72 -1.76 -21.64 -3.45
N ALA A 73 -2.04 -20.86 -4.51
CA ALA A 73 -1.46 -19.51 -4.68
C ALA A 73 -1.75 -18.58 -3.48
N ILE A 74 -2.88 -18.74 -2.79
CA ILE A 74 -3.20 -17.97 -1.58
C ILE A 74 -2.17 -18.18 -0.45
N LEU A 75 -1.51 -19.33 -0.40
CA LEU A 75 -0.49 -19.62 0.63
C LEU A 75 0.83 -18.89 0.37
N GLU A 76 1.02 -18.35 -0.83
CA GLU A 76 2.20 -17.58 -1.24
C GLU A 76 1.97 -16.07 -1.14
N THR A 77 0.87 -15.63 -0.52
CA THR A 77 0.55 -14.22 -0.33
C THR A 77 1.09 -13.71 1.01
N TYR A 78 1.32 -12.39 1.06
CA TYR A 78 1.71 -11.72 2.29
C TYR A 78 0.46 -11.28 3.04
N THR A 79 0.34 -11.67 4.30
CA THR A 79 -0.72 -11.21 5.20
C THR A 79 -0.32 -9.93 5.91
N LYS A 80 -1.30 -9.12 6.31
CA LYS A 80 -1.10 -7.93 7.15
C LYS A 80 -1.34 -8.30 8.61
N GLU A 81 -0.47 -7.87 9.51
CA GLU A 81 -0.69 -7.94 10.95
C GLU A 81 -1.59 -6.79 11.41
N TYR A 82 -1.35 -5.60 10.86
CA TYR A 82 -2.12 -4.39 11.20
C TYR A 82 -3.05 -4.00 10.07
N SER A 83 -4.25 -3.52 10.43
CA SER A 83 -5.20 -2.93 9.47
C SER A 83 -4.71 -1.56 9.00
N ALA A 84 -3.64 -1.56 8.25
CA ALA A 84 -2.96 -0.40 7.67
C ALA A 84 -2.37 -0.78 6.30
N GLU A 85 -1.94 0.23 5.55
CA GLU A 85 -1.24 0.03 4.29
C GLU A 85 -0.04 -0.92 4.47
N TYR A 86 0.22 -1.79 3.45
CA TYR A 86 1.18 -2.87 3.61
C TYR A 86 2.61 -2.37 3.87
N GLN A 87 3.04 -1.31 3.21
CA GLN A 87 4.37 -0.73 3.37
C GLN A 87 4.58 -0.05 4.73
N ALA A 88 3.51 0.15 5.51
CA ALA A 88 3.57 0.71 6.84
C ALA A 88 3.71 -0.33 7.96
N GLN A 89 3.57 -1.64 7.68
CA GLN A 89 3.58 -2.68 8.71
C GLN A 89 4.84 -2.61 9.59
N ALA A 90 6.02 -2.62 8.99
CA ALA A 90 7.30 -2.50 9.72
C ALA A 90 7.45 -1.15 10.46
N LEU A 91 6.85 -0.08 9.93
CA LEU A 91 6.89 1.24 10.58
C LEU A 91 6.04 1.29 11.84
N ILE A 92 4.92 0.56 11.89
CA ILE A 92 4.12 0.42 13.10
C ILE A 92 4.95 -0.25 14.20
N ASP A 93 5.63 -1.35 13.90
CA ASP A 93 6.52 -2.01 14.85
C ASP A 93 7.66 -1.14 15.33
N ILE A 94 8.27 -0.39 14.41
CA ILE A 94 9.34 0.56 14.74
C ILE A 94 8.79 1.66 15.66
N GLY A 95 7.64 2.22 15.36
CA GLY A 95 6.97 3.24 16.18
C GLY A 95 6.72 2.76 17.61
N LYS A 96 6.12 1.57 17.76
CA LYS A 96 5.87 0.92 19.05
C LYS A 96 7.16 0.70 19.86
N LYS A 97 8.25 0.30 19.19
CA LYS A 97 9.55 0.09 19.85
C LYS A 97 10.21 1.41 20.24
N LEU A 98 10.11 2.45 19.41
CA LEU A 98 10.72 3.76 19.69
C LEU A 98 9.97 4.55 20.75
N ASN A 99 8.65 4.41 20.85
CA ASN A 99 7.86 4.99 21.95
C ASN A 99 8.48 4.66 23.31
N LYS A 100 8.84 3.40 23.53
CA LYS A 100 9.41 2.90 24.79
C LYS A 100 10.83 3.46 25.11
N LYS A 101 11.47 4.09 24.12
CA LYS A 101 12.84 4.62 24.24
C LYS A 101 12.90 6.14 24.35
N ILE A 102 11.81 6.82 24.05
CA ILE A 102 11.75 8.28 24.05
C ILE A 102 10.92 8.73 25.26
N GLU A 103 11.58 9.31 26.23
CA GLU A 103 10.93 9.76 27.47
C GLU A 103 9.86 10.83 27.22
N ASN A 104 10.12 11.76 26.30
CA ASN A 104 9.17 12.84 25.98
C ASN A 104 9.11 13.10 24.49
N LEU A 105 8.00 12.69 23.87
CA LEU A 105 7.75 12.87 22.46
C LEU A 105 7.66 14.35 22.03
N ASN A 106 7.44 15.27 22.97
CA ASN A 106 7.41 16.71 22.66
C ASN A 106 8.81 17.24 22.26
N ASN A 107 9.89 16.55 22.62
CA ASN A 107 11.26 16.93 22.28
C ASN A 107 11.62 16.59 20.84
N ILE A 108 10.76 15.87 20.13
CA ILE A 108 11.02 15.51 18.73
C ILE A 108 11.04 16.76 17.87
N LYS A 109 12.18 17.00 17.23
CA LYS A 109 12.39 18.08 16.26
C LYS A 109 12.19 17.62 14.83
N LYS A 110 12.66 16.40 14.51
CA LYS A 110 12.65 15.85 13.16
C LYS A 110 12.58 14.33 13.16
N ILE A 111 11.90 13.75 12.17
CA ILE A 111 11.88 12.32 11.90
C ILE A 111 12.19 12.09 10.43
N ASP A 112 13.22 11.33 10.15
CA ASP A 112 13.60 10.90 8.81
C ASP A 112 13.29 9.40 8.66
N ILE A 113 12.43 9.06 7.70
CA ILE A 113 12.06 7.68 7.37
C ILE A 113 12.68 7.33 6.02
N PHE A 114 13.60 6.38 6.02
CA PHE A 114 14.20 5.82 4.80
C PHE A 114 13.45 4.55 4.42
N THR A 115 13.00 4.49 3.17
CA THR A 115 12.15 3.41 2.68
C THR A 115 12.36 3.16 1.17
N SER A 116 11.58 2.26 0.56
CA SER A 116 11.67 2.00 -0.88
C SER A 116 11.16 3.18 -1.71
N HIS A 117 11.61 3.24 -2.98
CA HIS A 117 11.10 4.19 -3.98
C HIS A 117 9.56 4.21 -4.01
N HIS A 118 8.95 3.04 -4.15
CA HIS A 118 7.49 2.94 -4.23
C HIS A 118 6.80 3.53 -2.99
N THR A 119 7.28 3.19 -1.81
CA THR A 119 6.73 3.71 -0.55
C THR A 119 6.90 5.23 -0.44
N HIS A 120 8.11 5.75 -0.76
CA HIS A 120 8.39 7.17 -0.71
C HIS A 120 7.49 7.98 -1.66
N PHE A 121 7.38 7.57 -2.93
CA PHE A 121 6.67 8.32 -3.97
C PHE A 121 5.16 8.05 -4.05
N VAL A 122 4.65 7.04 -3.38
CA VAL A 122 3.21 6.72 -3.43
C VAL A 122 2.49 7.14 -2.15
N ILE A 123 3.07 6.83 -1.00
CA ILE A 123 2.43 7.03 0.31
C ILE A 123 3.28 7.83 1.31
N GLY A 124 4.46 8.25 0.90
CA GLY A 124 5.38 9.10 1.65
C GLY A 124 5.33 10.56 1.22
N THR A 125 6.28 11.36 1.73
CA THR A 125 6.38 12.80 1.38
C THR A 125 6.74 13.03 -0.08
N GLY A 126 7.41 12.09 -0.75
CA GLY A 126 7.71 12.16 -2.18
C GLY A 126 6.48 12.03 -3.10
N ALA A 127 5.33 11.67 -2.56
CA ALA A 127 4.06 11.68 -3.31
C ALA A 127 3.64 13.08 -3.74
N ASN A 128 4.12 14.12 -3.04
CA ASN A 128 3.72 15.52 -3.23
C ASN A 128 2.18 15.69 -3.20
N ASP A 129 1.55 14.98 -2.27
CA ASP A 129 0.11 14.94 -2.10
C ASP A 129 -0.27 15.57 -0.75
N PRO A 130 -0.78 16.80 -0.73
CA PRO A 130 -1.08 17.52 0.51
C PRO A 130 -2.15 16.83 1.35
N GLN A 131 -3.05 16.06 0.74
CA GLN A 131 -4.09 15.33 1.48
C GLN A 131 -3.51 14.26 2.42
N LYS A 132 -2.31 13.76 2.14
CA LYS A 132 -1.60 12.86 3.06
C LYS A 132 -1.09 13.53 4.33
N MET A 133 -1.26 14.85 4.44
CA MET A 133 -0.92 15.67 5.60
C MET A 133 -2.15 16.39 6.17
N ASP A 134 -3.35 16.05 5.70
CA ASP A 134 -4.62 16.66 6.13
C ASP A 134 -5.28 15.81 7.25
N PRO A 135 -5.44 16.36 8.48
CA PRO A 135 -6.12 15.66 9.57
C PRO A 135 -7.62 15.41 9.32
N ASN A 136 -8.20 16.09 8.34
CA ASN A 136 -9.60 15.92 7.96
C ASN A 136 -9.80 14.97 6.78
N ALA A 137 -8.71 14.44 6.22
CA ALA A 137 -8.76 13.49 5.12
C ALA A 137 -9.59 12.25 5.45
N SER A 138 -10.05 11.55 4.41
CA SER A 138 -10.76 10.28 4.56
C SER A 138 -9.90 9.24 5.29
N ARG A 139 -10.56 8.25 5.90
CA ARG A 139 -9.88 7.10 6.50
C ARG A 139 -8.93 6.43 5.51
N GLU A 140 -9.37 6.29 4.28
CA GLU A 140 -8.62 5.68 3.20
C GLU A 140 -7.39 6.50 2.81
N THR A 141 -7.48 7.82 2.84
CA THR A 141 -6.33 8.71 2.61
C THR A 141 -5.33 8.64 3.78
N LEU A 142 -5.80 8.64 5.02
CA LEU A 142 -4.96 8.45 6.20
C LEU A 142 -4.24 7.09 6.18
N ASP A 143 -4.92 6.03 5.71
CA ASP A 143 -4.33 4.71 5.49
C ASP A 143 -3.22 4.70 4.43
N HIS A 144 -3.19 5.71 3.56
CA HIS A 144 -2.16 5.89 2.52
C HIS A 144 -1.19 7.03 2.84
N SER A 145 -1.02 7.36 4.12
CA SER A 145 -0.02 8.29 4.65
C SER A 145 0.86 7.56 5.68
N ILE A 146 2.05 7.13 5.26
CA ILE A 146 2.97 6.49 6.22
C ILE A 146 3.42 7.45 7.31
N MET A 147 3.40 8.76 7.05
CA MET A 147 3.69 9.79 8.05
C MET A 147 2.64 9.77 9.16
N TYR A 148 1.35 9.72 8.79
CA TYR A 148 0.27 9.59 9.75
C TYR A 148 0.35 8.28 10.54
N ILE A 149 0.47 7.16 9.82
CA ILE A 149 0.51 5.83 10.44
C ILE A 149 1.66 5.74 11.44
N PHE A 150 2.85 6.20 11.06
CA PHE A 150 4.01 6.20 11.96
C PHE A 150 3.83 7.12 13.16
N ALA A 151 3.28 8.34 12.96
CA ALA A 151 3.03 9.28 14.06
C ALA A 151 2.08 8.70 15.11
N VAL A 152 1.00 8.05 14.67
CA VAL A 152 0.04 7.39 15.58
C VAL A 152 0.68 6.21 16.30
N ALA A 153 1.37 5.33 15.57
CA ALA A 153 2.03 4.16 16.16
C ALA A 153 3.12 4.56 17.17
N LEU A 154 3.84 5.63 16.88
CA LEU A 154 4.84 6.18 17.80
C LEU A 154 4.22 6.80 19.05
N GLU A 155 3.09 7.50 18.93
CA GLU A 155 2.46 8.19 20.05
C GLU A 155 1.67 7.24 20.95
N ASP A 156 0.95 6.27 20.37
CA ASP A 156 0.09 5.34 21.11
C ASP A 156 0.81 4.06 21.56
N ALA A 157 2.00 3.79 21.03
CA ALA A 157 2.69 2.49 21.16
C ALA A 157 1.82 1.30 20.71
N ASP A 158 0.81 1.57 19.88
CA ASP A 158 -0.20 0.60 19.42
C ASP A 158 -0.79 1.02 18.06
N TRP A 159 -1.53 0.10 17.44
CA TRP A 159 -2.30 0.35 16.24
C TRP A 159 -3.65 -0.39 16.29
N HIS A 160 -4.73 0.35 16.16
CA HIS A 160 -6.09 -0.19 16.22
C HIS A 160 -6.88 0.18 14.96
N HIS A 161 -7.51 -0.82 14.33
CA HIS A 161 -8.23 -0.72 13.05
C HIS A 161 -9.35 0.33 12.97
N VAL A 162 -9.91 0.77 14.11
CA VAL A 162 -10.90 1.83 14.18
C VAL A 162 -10.36 3.05 14.90
N LYS A 163 -9.82 2.87 16.13
CA LYS A 163 -9.43 3.99 17.00
C LYS A 163 -8.36 4.86 16.36
N SER A 164 -7.37 4.23 15.69
CA SER A 164 -6.26 4.94 15.04
C SER A 164 -6.69 5.81 13.86
N TYR A 165 -7.89 5.60 13.32
CA TYR A 165 -8.43 6.38 12.20
C TYR A 165 -9.54 7.37 12.58
N LYS A 166 -9.87 7.51 13.87
CA LYS A 166 -10.88 8.48 14.29
C LYS A 166 -10.45 9.91 13.96
N LYS A 167 -11.40 10.75 13.54
CA LYS A 167 -11.13 12.17 13.28
C LYS A 167 -10.53 12.88 14.51
N SER A 168 -11.03 12.56 15.72
CA SER A 168 -10.46 13.08 16.97
C SER A 168 -8.99 12.67 17.16
N ARG A 169 -8.61 11.47 16.70
CA ARG A 169 -7.22 11.00 16.78
C ARG A 169 -6.33 11.72 15.78
N ALA A 170 -6.78 11.88 14.52
CA ALA A 170 -6.02 12.58 13.48
C ALA A 170 -5.87 14.08 13.81
N ASN A 171 -6.86 14.69 14.45
CA ASN A 171 -6.86 16.11 14.83
C ASN A 171 -6.16 16.40 16.19
N LYS A 172 -5.62 15.40 16.88
CA LYS A 172 -4.88 15.61 18.13
C LYS A 172 -3.61 16.44 17.86
N LYS A 173 -3.45 17.55 18.55
CA LYS A 173 -2.35 18.53 18.34
C LYS A 173 -0.96 17.88 18.39
N SER A 174 -0.73 16.96 19.36
CA SER A 174 0.53 16.22 19.49
C SER A 174 0.79 15.31 18.28
N THR A 175 -0.23 14.62 17.78
CA THR A 175 -0.11 13.80 16.57
C THR A 175 0.26 14.63 15.35
N ILE A 176 -0.44 15.76 15.16
CA ILE A 176 -0.16 16.67 14.03
C ILE A 176 1.27 17.21 14.11
N LYS A 177 1.77 17.53 15.32
CA LYS A 177 3.15 17.96 15.53
C LYS A 177 4.15 16.90 15.08
N ILE A 178 3.99 15.66 15.55
CA ILE A 178 4.85 14.53 15.16
C ILE A 178 4.73 14.27 13.66
N TRP A 179 3.51 14.17 13.14
CA TRP A 179 3.21 13.92 11.73
C TRP A 179 3.94 14.91 10.81
N LYS A 180 3.82 16.22 11.10
CA LYS A 180 4.47 17.30 10.34
C LYS A 180 5.99 17.31 10.43
N SER A 181 6.58 16.71 11.46
CA SER A 181 8.03 16.58 11.60
C SER A 181 8.66 15.47 10.75
N ILE A 182 7.81 14.64 10.09
CA ILE A 182 8.27 13.48 9.33
C ILE A 182 8.58 13.86 7.88
N LYS A 183 9.78 13.44 7.44
CA LYS A 183 10.15 13.39 6.01
C LYS A 183 10.52 11.97 5.63
N THR A 184 10.11 11.55 4.44
CA THR A 184 10.51 10.24 3.90
C THR A 184 11.59 10.43 2.84
N HIS A 185 12.44 9.42 2.69
CA HIS A 185 13.55 9.39 1.74
C HIS A 185 13.62 8.03 1.08
N GLU A 186 13.99 8.01 -0.20
CA GLU A 186 14.31 6.74 -0.85
C GLU A 186 15.66 6.21 -0.34
N ASP A 187 15.67 4.92 0.03
CA ASP A 187 16.87 4.12 0.20
C ASP A 187 16.95 3.09 -0.94
N LYS A 188 17.96 3.21 -1.81
CA LYS A 188 18.14 2.33 -2.97
C LYS A 188 18.30 0.85 -2.60
N LYS A 189 18.87 0.55 -1.42
CA LYS A 189 18.98 -0.84 -0.93
C LYS A 189 17.60 -1.40 -0.58
N LEU A 190 16.74 -0.61 0.07
CA LEU A 190 15.36 -0.99 0.36
C LEU A 190 14.52 -1.09 -0.90
N THR A 191 14.73 -0.19 -1.89
CA THR A 191 14.10 -0.27 -3.21
C THR A 191 14.44 -1.59 -3.91
N LYS A 192 15.72 -1.97 -3.91
CA LYS A 192 16.16 -3.26 -4.51
C LYS A 192 15.53 -4.46 -3.82
N LYS A 193 15.41 -4.45 -2.49
CA LYS A 193 14.73 -5.52 -1.74
C LYS A 193 13.23 -5.56 -2.01
N TYR A 194 12.57 -4.41 -2.11
CA TYR A 194 11.14 -4.30 -2.41
C TYR A 194 10.78 -4.98 -3.74
N HIS A 195 11.60 -4.78 -4.78
CA HIS A 195 11.40 -5.33 -6.11
C HIS A 195 12.15 -6.65 -6.36
N HIS A 196 12.69 -7.27 -5.31
CA HIS A 196 13.48 -8.49 -5.50
C HIS A 196 12.63 -9.61 -6.14
N PRO A 197 13.10 -10.26 -7.23
CA PRO A 197 12.34 -11.30 -7.92
C PRO A 197 12.15 -12.56 -7.06
N ASP A 198 13.13 -12.89 -6.22
CA ASP A 198 13.03 -13.99 -5.27
C ASP A 198 12.17 -13.58 -4.06
N PRO A 199 11.00 -14.21 -3.82
CA PRO A 199 10.13 -13.88 -2.69
C PRO A 199 10.81 -14.00 -1.32
N LYS A 200 11.78 -14.90 -1.18
CA LYS A 200 12.52 -15.10 0.09
C LYS A 200 13.47 -13.94 0.41
N LYS A 201 13.87 -13.16 -0.60
CA LYS A 201 14.75 -11.99 -0.45
C LYS A 201 13.99 -10.67 -0.52
N LYS A 202 12.71 -10.72 -0.90
CA LYS A 202 11.84 -9.55 -0.92
C LYS A 202 11.55 -9.07 0.51
N SER A 203 11.64 -7.76 0.73
CA SER A 203 11.27 -7.17 2.03
C SER A 203 10.73 -5.75 1.89
N PHE A 204 9.88 -5.36 2.84
CA PHE A 204 9.17 -4.08 2.88
C PHE A 204 9.60 -3.28 4.12
N GLY A 205 10.89 -3.29 4.40
CA GLY A 205 11.47 -2.64 5.58
C GLY A 205 11.60 -1.13 5.48
N ALA A 206 11.90 -0.51 6.62
CA ALA A 206 12.23 0.89 6.73
C ALA A 206 13.34 1.11 7.79
N LYS A 207 14.01 2.27 7.71
CA LYS A 207 14.91 2.79 8.73
C LYS A 207 14.37 4.13 9.20
N VAL A 208 14.37 4.37 10.51
CA VAL A 208 13.89 5.62 11.10
C VAL A 208 15.01 6.26 11.91
N ILE A 209 15.17 7.56 11.74
CA ILE A 209 16.06 8.41 12.55
C ILE A 209 15.20 9.49 13.17
N ILE A 210 15.24 9.60 14.50
CA ILE A 210 14.54 10.65 15.26
C ILE A 210 15.60 11.57 15.87
N THR A 211 15.45 12.87 15.64
CA THR A 211 16.25 13.93 16.27
C THR A 211 15.41 14.58 17.38
N LEU A 212 15.94 14.58 18.59
CA LEU A 212 15.34 15.17 19.79
C LEU A 212 15.86 16.59 20.03
#